data_16a9fc9a435c1a65eef963f1359bc89e
#
_entry.id   16a9fc9a435c1a65eef963f1359bc89e
#
_cell.length_a   1.000
_cell.length_b   1.000
_cell.length_c   1.000
_cell.angle_alpha   90.00
_cell.angle_beta   90.00
_cell.angle_gamma   90.00
#
_symmetry.space_group_name_H-M   'P 1'
#
loop_
_entity.id
_entity.type
_entity.pdbx_description
1 polymer ?
#
loop_
_entity_poly.entity_id
_entity_poly.type
_entity_poly.pdbx_seq_one_letter_code
_entity_poly.pdbx_strand_id
1 'polypeptide(L)'
;MSKPSVHVAIALLLFRGKVLVGWRNADQHQGNKCEFPGGKIEAGETPVEACRREIFEEVGIGIQQWHAFDVIHHEYDDVEVFLHLFHATVNEQYLADIQKPWTWYSRDQLLGLNFPKANHSIIQRLFWNHHIKISENLSELCRNKQSVVNANALNESNLNEASAQPLFYYRTELLTSAVEQVQQLNLHDLSRLIINVDIWTQLPESLQKAVAAVHYKQQQVMDLQIGQLPLGVRCIAACHDLVSLQRAHSLGFDAVILSPVLPTATHPDAHNLGWEQFKQYAKSSDLPVFALGGLSPTDLSIAQHYGAYGIAGISQF
;
A
#
# COMPACT_ATOMS: atom_id res chain seq x y z
N MET A 1 25.13 -29.20 -0.78
CA MET A 1 23.71 -29.58 -0.87
C MET A 1 22.92 -28.29 -0.91
N SER A 2 21.90 -28.18 -1.76
CA SER A 2 21.00 -27.02 -1.74
C SER A 2 20.27 -26.97 -0.39
N LYS A 3 20.09 -25.77 0.17
CA LYS A 3 19.28 -25.58 1.38
C LYS A 3 17.83 -26.03 1.12
N PRO A 4 17.15 -26.61 2.10
CA PRO A 4 15.71 -26.86 1.98
C PRO A 4 14.96 -25.54 1.81
N SER A 5 13.94 -25.55 0.96
CA SER A 5 13.06 -24.40 0.76
C SER A 5 11.73 -24.62 1.47
N VAL A 6 11.23 -23.57 2.16
CA VAL A 6 9.93 -23.56 2.81
C VAL A 6 9.09 -22.46 2.17
N HIS A 7 7.91 -22.83 1.69
CA HIS A 7 6.94 -21.88 1.13
C HIS A 7 5.80 -21.65 2.12
N VAL A 8 5.48 -20.39 2.39
CA VAL A 8 4.44 -19.96 3.34
C VAL A 8 3.48 -19.01 2.62
N ALA A 9 2.20 -19.25 2.74
CA ALA A 9 1.16 -18.33 2.29
C ALA A 9 0.73 -17.42 3.44
N ILE A 10 0.71 -16.12 3.21
CA ILE A 10 0.34 -15.10 4.21
C ILE A 10 -0.82 -14.27 3.67
N ALA A 11 -1.85 -14.08 4.50
CA ALA A 11 -3.01 -13.28 4.20
C ALA A 11 -2.96 -11.91 4.87
N LEU A 12 -3.10 -10.86 4.09
CA LEU A 12 -3.34 -9.50 4.55
C LEU A 12 -4.84 -9.22 4.45
N LEU A 13 -5.58 -9.48 5.53
CA LEU A 13 -7.02 -9.28 5.56
C LEU A 13 -7.35 -7.84 5.88
N LEU A 14 -8.18 -7.22 5.02
CA LEU A 14 -8.49 -5.78 5.05
C LEU A 14 -9.98 -5.57 5.36
N PHE A 15 -10.26 -4.59 6.21
CA PHE A 15 -11.61 -4.10 6.48
C PHE A 15 -11.60 -2.63 6.89
N ARG A 16 -12.27 -1.78 6.10
CA ARG A 16 -12.37 -0.32 6.36
C ARG A 16 -11.03 0.33 6.68
N GLY A 17 -10.02 0.07 5.84
CA GLY A 17 -8.66 0.61 6.00
C GLY A 17 -7.80 -0.04 7.09
N LYS A 18 -8.37 -0.97 7.88
CA LYS A 18 -7.66 -1.74 8.92
C LYS A 18 -7.13 -3.05 8.38
N VAL A 19 -6.19 -3.64 9.12
CA VAL A 19 -5.55 -4.93 8.82
C VAL A 19 -5.73 -5.87 10.01
N LEU A 20 -6.05 -7.12 9.73
CA LEU A 20 -6.20 -8.16 10.76
C LEU A 20 -4.82 -8.67 11.18
N VAL A 21 -4.58 -8.70 12.49
CA VAL A 21 -3.32 -9.15 13.09
C VAL A 21 -3.61 -10.04 14.28
N GLY A 22 -2.88 -11.13 14.40
CA GLY A 22 -2.91 -12.05 15.51
C GLY A 22 -1.76 -11.86 16.49
N TRP A 23 -1.78 -12.66 17.56
CA TRP A 23 -0.74 -12.72 18.55
C TRP A 23 -0.27 -14.16 18.76
N ARG A 24 1.01 -14.42 18.56
CA ARG A 24 1.67 -15.70 18.83
C ARG A 24 1.89 -15.90 20.32
N ASN A 25 1.46 -17.03 20.83
CA ASN A 25 1.74 -17.40 22.21
C ASN A 25 3.24 -17.66 22.45
N ALA A 26 3.66 -17.52 23.71
CA ALA A 26 5.08 -17.59 24.09
C ALA A 26 5.76 -18.93 23.80
N ASP A 27 4.98 -20.02 23.74
CA ASP A 27 5.40 -21.40 23.46
C ASP A 27 5.60 -21.72 21.98
N GLN A 28 5.15 -20.84 21.09
CA GLN A 28 5.31 -20.99 19.66
C GLN A 28 6.66 -20.47 19.16
N HIS A 29 7.11 -20.98 18.01
CA HIS A 29 8.33 -20.44 17.36
C HIS A 29 8.13 -18.93 17.07
N GLN A 30 9.10 -18.10 17.47
CA GLN A 30 8.95 -16.63 17.43
C GLN A 30 7.77 -16.10 18.29
N GLY A 31 7.45 -16.76 19.40
CA GLY A 31 6.39 -16.37 20.33
C GLY A 31 6.51 -14.95 20.88
N ASN A 32 5.44 -14.43 21.48
CA ASN A 32 5.30 -13.04 21.97
C ASN A 32 5.47 -11.98 20.86
N LYS A 33 5.03 -12.29 19.64
CA LYS A 33 5.05 -11.39 18.50
C LYS A 33 3.69 -11.35 17.81
N CYS A 34 3.45 -10.24 17.13
CA CYS A 34 2.32 -10.12 16.21
C CYS A 34 2.57 -10.93 14.94
N GLU A 35 1.47 -11.38 14.33
CA GLU A 35 1.53 -12.14 13.08
C GLU A 35 0.36 -11.81 12.15
N PHE A 36 0.58 -12.00 10.86
CA PHE A 36 -0.50 -12.09 9.89
C PHE A 36 -0.95 -13.56 9.80
N PRO A 37 -2.24 -13.83 9.56
CA PRO A 37 -2.73 -15.20 9.40
C PRO A 37 -2.12 -15.86 8.17
N GLY A 38 -1.89 -17.19 8.26
CA GLY A 38 -1.31 -17.98 7.19
C GLY A 38 -0.40 -19.09 7.67
N GLY A 39 0.01 -19.96 6.75
CA GLY A 39 0.81 -21.12 7.08
C GLY A 39 1.56 -21.70 5.90
N LYS A 40 2.10 -22.91 6.09
CA LYS A 40 2.91 -23.59 5.08
C LYS A 40 2.05 -24.05 3.91
N ILE A 41 2.61 -23.97 2.71
CA ILE A 41 2.01 -24.53 1.50
C ILE A 41 2.26 -26.03 1.51
N GLU A 42 1.19 -26.84 1.44
CA GLU A 42 1.26 -28.29 1.41
C GLU A 42 1.54 -28.83 0.00
N ALA A 43 1.93 -30.10 -0.07
CA ALA A 43 2.24 -30.72 -1.36
C ALA A 43 0.99 -30.79 -2.25
N GLY A 44 1.08 -30.19 -3.44
CA GLY A 44 0.01 -30.15 -4.42
C GLY A 44 -0.91 -28.93 -4.33
N GLU A 45 -0.74 -28.07 -3.31
CA GLU A 45 -1.45 -26.80 -3.22
C GLU A 45 -0.77 -25.69 -4.01
N THR A 46 -1.56 -24.81 -4.62
CA THR A 46 -1.09 -23.49 -5.04
C THR A 46 -1.01 -22.54 -3.82
N PRO A 47 -0.18 -21.50 -3.87
CA PRO A 47 -0.07 -20.55 -2.75
C PRO A 47 -1.41 -19.90 -2.33
N VAL A 48 -2.32 -19.66 -3.28
CA VAL A 48 -3.63 -19.08 -2.96
C VAL A 48 -4.59 -20.10 -2.35
N GLU A 49 -4.47 -21.39 -2.69
CA GLU A 49 -5.25 -22.47 -2.05
C GLU A 49 -4.81 -22.65 -0.61
N ALA A 50 -3.49 -22.69 -0.36
CA ALA A 50 -2.96 -22.73 1.00
C ALA A 50 -3.45 -21.52 1.83
N CYS A 51 -3.42 -20.32 1.25
CA CYS A 51 -3.93 -19.13 1.91
C CYS A 51 -5.41 -19.26 2.29
N ARG A 52 -6.26 -19.79 1.41
CA ARG A 52 -7.70 -20.03 1.69
C ARG A 52 -7.90 -21.05 2.81
N ARG A 53 -7.17 -22.16 2.78
CA ARG A 53 -7.24 -23.21 3.81
C ARG A 53 -6.85 -22.64 5.18
N GLU A 54 -5.68 -22.00 5.27
CA GLU A 54 -5.17 -21.42 6.52
C GLU A 54 -6.14 -20.37 7.11
N ILE A 55 -6.71 -19.51 6.28
CA ILE A 55 -7.68 -18.51 6.75
C ILE A 55 -8.96 -19.15 7.25
N PHE A 56 -9.40 -20.22 6.63
CA PHE A 56 -10.57 -20.96 7.13
C PHE A 56 -10.26 -21.67 8.46
N GLU A 57 -9.06 -22.26 8.60
CA GLU A 57 -8.63 -22.98 9.80
C GLU A 57 -8.35 -22.04 10.97
N GLU A 58 -7.61 -20.93 10.74
CA GLU A 58 -7.14 -20.04 11.81
C GLU A 58 -8.13 -18.92 12.16
N VAL A 59 -8.83 -18.37 11.17
CA VAL A 59 -9.69 -17.20 11.34
C VAL A 59 -11.17 -17.59 11.31
N GLY A 60 -11.53 -18.74 10.74
CA GLY A 60 -12.89 -19.26 10.69
C GLY A 60 -13.76 -18.69 9.57
N ILE A 61 -13.17 -17.99 8.59
CA ILE A 61 -13.92 -17.32 7.51
C ILE A 61 -13.49 -17.83 6.12
N GLY A 62 -14.45 -17.85 5.17
CA GLY A 62 -14.23 -18.23 3.78
C GLY A 62 -14.18 -17.03 2.85
N ILE A 63 -13.04 -16.76 2.22
CA ILE A 63 -12.85 -15.65 1.28
C ILE A 63 -12.61 -16.20 -0.12
N GLN A 64 -13.35 -15.69 -1.10
CA GLN A 64 -13.28 -16.17 -2.49
C GLN A 64 -12.30 -15.36 -3.35
N GLN A 65 -12.28 -14.03 -3.17
CA GLN A 65 -11.47 -13.14 -4.01
C GLN A 65 -10.17 -12.78 -3.29
N TRP A 66 -9.07 -13.13 -3.92
CA TRP A 66 -7.72 -12.88 -3.45
C TRP A 66 -6.91 -12.13 -4.50
N HIS A 67 -6.11 -11.21 -4.06
CA HIS A 67 -5.16 -10.47 -4.90
C HIS A 67 -3.74 -10.79 -4.47
N ALA A 68 -2.91 -11.16 -5.43
CA ALA A 68 -1.49 -11.34 -5.16
C ALA A 68 -0.86 -9.99 -4.78
N PHE A 69 -0.07 -10.00 -3.70
CA PHE A 69 0.54 -8.80 -3.15
C PHE A 69 2.04 -8.79 -3.41
N ASP A 70 2.74 -9.85 -2.98
CA ASP A 70 4.19 -9.95 -3.13
C ASP A 70 4.66 -11.40 -2.98
N VAL A 71 5.92 -11.66 -3.36
CA VAL A 71 6.67 -12.86 -2.99
C VAL A 71 8.01 -12.42 -2.40
N ILE A 72 8.17 -12.60 -1.09
CA ILE A 72 9.38 -12.23 -0.37
C ILE A 72 10.24 -13.46 -0.17
N HIS A 73 11.48 -13.42 -0.65
CA HIS A 73 12.50 -14.44 -0.39
C HIS A 73 13.38 -13.99 0.77
N HIS A 74 13.51 -14.86 1.77
CA HIS A 74 14.39 -14.65 2.90
C HIS A 74 15.28 -15.87 3.10
N GLU A 75 16.60 -15.65 3.11
CA GLU A 75 17.58 -16.71 3.27
C GLU A 75 18.11 -16.72 4.71
N TYR A 76 17.97 -17.88 5.39
CA TYR A 76 18.59 -18.19 6.66
C TYR A 76 19.80 -19.10 6.44
N ASP A 77 20.59 -19.35 7.48
CA ASP A 77 21.80 -20.20 7.38
C ASP A 77 21.48 -21.63 6.93
N ASP A 78 20.31 -22.16 7.34
CA ASP A 78 19.89 -23.55 7.19
C ASP A 78 18.69 -23.75 6.26
N VAL A 79 17.94 -22.69 5.92
CA VAL A 79 16.69 -22.77 5.16
C VAL A 79 16.45 -21.51 4.33
N GLU A 80 15.84 -21.67 3.16
CA GLU A 80 15.29 -20.59 2.34
C GLU A 80 13.77 -20.51 2.57
N VAL A 81 13.25 -19.30 2.84
CA VAL A 81 11.82 -19.08 3.09
C VAL A 81 11.25 -18.18 2.00
N PHE A 82 10.19 -18.65 1.36
CA PHE A 82 9.42 -17.89 0.38
C PHE A 82 8.05 -17.55 0.98
N LEU A 83 7.82 -16.25 1.24
CA LEU A 83 6.54 -15.75 1.73
C LEU A 83 5.69 -15.31 0.54
N HIS A 84 4.63 -16.04 0.24
CA HIS A 84 3.65 -15.71 -0.79
C HIS A 84 2.53 -14.90 -0.16
N LEU A 85 2.49 -13.61 -0.45
CA LEU A 85 1.59 -12.65 0.17
C LEU A 85 0.37 -12.40 -0.70
N PHE A 86 -0.78 -12.47 -0.09
CA PHE A 86 -2.06 -12.13 -0.71
C PHE A 86 -2.81 -11.14 0.16
N HIS A 87 -3.61 -10.28 -0.45
CA HIS A 87 -4.58 -9.49 0.31
C HIS A 87 -6.01 -9.79 -0.14
N ALA A 88 -6.93 -9.62 0.78
CA ALA A 88 -8.34 -9.76 0.53
C ALA A 88 -9.17 -8.88 1.47
N THR A 89 -10.31 -8.44 1.01
CA THR A 89 -11.28 -7.72 1.82
C THR A 89 -12.19 -8.68 2.55
N VAL A 90 -12.42 -8.41 3.83
CA VAL A 90 -13.35 -9.16 4.67
C VAL A 90 -14.73 -8.51 4.63
N ASN A 91 -15.74 -9.28 4.22
CA ASN A 91 -17.12 -8.81 4.26
C ASN A 91 -17.61 -8.63 5.70
N GLU A 92 -18.40 -7.59 5.96
CA GLU A 92 -18.94 -7.25 7.28
C GLU A 92 -19.68 -8.43 7.96
N GLN A 93 -20.32 -9.30 7.18
CA GLN A 93 -21.01 -10.47 7.69
C GLN A 93 -20.10 -11.47 8.45
N TYR A 94 -18.80 -11.49 8.16
CA TYR A 94 -17.83 -12.39 8.81
C TYR A 94 -17.20 -11.81 10.08
N LEU A 95 -17.44 -10.55 10.41
CA LEU A 95 -16.77 -9.91 11.55
C LEU A 95 -17.10 -10.57 12.90
N ALA A 96 -18.30 -11.09 13.04
CA ALA A 96 -18.72 -11.79 14.26
C ALA A 96 -18.04 -13.17 14.43
N ASP A 97 -17.59 -13.77 13.35
CA ASP A 97 -16.94 -15.08 13.36
C ASP A 97 -15.45 -14.97 13.73
N ILE A 98 -14.86 -13.80 13.55
CA ILE A 98 -13.44 -13.55 13.85
C ILE A 98 -13.24 -13.44 15.35
N GLN A 99 -12.58 -14.42 15.94
CA GLN A 99 -12.32 -14.52 17.38
C GLN A 99 -10.86 -14.18 17.71
N LYS A 100 -10.56 -14.02 19.00
CA LYS A 100 -9.18 -13.92 19.48
C LYS A 100 -8.37 -15.16 19.03
N PRO A 101 -7.05 -14.97 18.72
CA PRO A 101 -6.20 -13.83 19.02
C PRO A 101 -6.25 -12.71 17.97
N TRP A 102 -7.17 -12.76 16.99
CA TRP A 102 -7.24 -11.83 15.86
C TRP A 102 -7.86 -10.49 16.26
N THR A 103 -7.22 -9.39 15.86
CA THR A 103 -7.64 -8.00 16.17
C THR A 103 -7.38 -7.08 14.98
N TRP A 104 -8.28 -6.12 14.76
CA TRP A 104 -8.18 -5.14 13.69
C TRP A 104 -7.35 -3.92 14.12
N TYR A 105 -6.24 -3.65 13.42
CA TYR A 105 -5.37 -2.50 13.64
C TYR A 105 -5.43 -1.54 12.46
N SER A 106 -5.36 -0.22 12.74
CA SER A 106 -5.10 0.75 11.68
C SER A 106 -3.68 0.55 11.13
N ARG A 107 -3.45 0.99 9.89
CA ARG A 107 -2.12 0.85 9.26
C ARG A 107 -1.03 1.57 10.05
N ASP A 108 -1.35 2.71 10.68
CA ASP A 108 -0.41 3.46 11.51
C ASP A 108 -0.04 2.71 12.79
N GLN A 109 -0.99 2.00 13.39
CA GLN A 109 -0.73 1.19 14.58
C GLN A 109 0.24 0.03 14.31
N LEU A 110 0.30 -0.48 13.06
CA LEU A 110 1.20 -1.59 12.71
C LEU A 110 2.67 -1.24 12.96
N LEU A 111 3.07 0.03 12.81
CA LEU A 111 4.44 0.49 13.03
C LEU A 111 4.92 0.31 14.47
N GLY A 112 4.00 0.32 15.44
CA GLY A 112 4.29 0.16 16.88
C GLY A 112 4.16 -1.28 17.38
N LEU A 113 3.76 -2.23 16.54
CA LEU A 113 3.56 -3.62 16.95
C LEU A 113 4.85 -4.44 16.83
N ASN A 114 5.03 -5.41 17.75
CA ASN A 114 6.18 -6.29 17.77
C ASN A 114 6.04 -7.44 16.76
N PHE A 115 6.43 -7.22 15.52
CA PHE A 115 6.46 -8.23 14.47
C PHE A 115 7.84 -8.89 14.31
N PRO A 116 7.92 -10.11 13.75
CA PRO A 116 9.17 -10.68 13.25
C PRO A 116 9.81 -9.78 12.19
N LYS A 117 11.15 -9.78 12.11
CA LYS A 117 11.91 -8.95 11.15
C LYS A 117 11.47 -9.18 9.68
N ALA A 118 11.15 -10.42 9.31
CA ALA A 118 10.68 -10.77 7.97
C ALA A 118 9.38 -10.03 7.57
N ASN A 119 8.59 -9.54 8.53
CA ASN A 119 7.34 -8.83 8.26
C ASN A 119 7.53 -7.31 8.12
N HIS A 120 8.72 -6.76 8.38
CA HIS A 120 8.95 -5.30 8.34
C HIS A 120 8.68 -4.71 6.94
N SER A 121 9.10 -5.38 5.87
CA SER A 121 8.83 -4.93 4.49
C SER A 121 7.33 -4.93 4.17
N ILE A 122 6.58 -5.89 4.71
CA ILE A 122 5.12 -5.96 4.57
C ILE A 122 4.47 -4.75 5.25
N ILE A 123 4.88 -4.44 6.48
CA ILE A 123 4.35 -3.32 7.25
C ILE A 123 4.67 -1.99 6.56
N GLN A 124 5.91 -1.82 6.07
CA GLN A 124 6.30 -0.64 5.30
C GLN A 124 5.45 -0.45 4.05
N ARG A 125 5.09 -1.54 3.36
CA ARG A 125 4.24 -1.49 2.18
C ARG A 125 2.77 -1.22 2.53
N LEU A 126 2.28 -1.69 3.67
CA LEU A 126 0.92 -1.41 4.15
C LEU A 126 0.75 0.02 4.64
N PHE A 127 1.80 0.62 5.22
CA PHE A 127 1.80 2.00 5.69
C PHE A 127 1.94 2.97 4.51
N TRP A 128 1.16 4.06 4.54
CA TRP A 128 1.26 5.19 3.63
C TRP A 128 1.46 6.47 4.43
N ASN A 129 2.33 7.37 3.96
CA ASN A 129 2.36 8.73 4.53
C ASN A 129 1.03 9.43 4.23
N HIS A 130 0.51 10.20 5.19
CA HIS A 130 -0.77 10.88 5.05
C HIS A 130 -0.74 12.05 4.07
N HIS A 131 0.42 12.47 3.60
CA HIS A 131 0.59 13.57 2.66
C HIS A 131 1.23 13.09 1.36
N ILE A 132 0.62 13.45 0.23
CA ILE A 132 1.16 13.27 -1.11
C ILE A 132 1.29 14.66 -1.76
N LYS A 133 2.53 15.13 -1.93
CA LYS A 133 2.80 16.33 -2.73
C LYS A 133 2.76 15.97 -4.21
N ILE A 134 2.03 16.73 -5.01
CA ILE A 134 1.97 16.56 -6.47
C ILE A 134 2.70 17.73 -7.12
N SER A 135 3.66 17.45 -8.00
CA SER A 135 4.38 18.48 -8.75
C SER A 135 4.82 17.97 -10.13
N GLU A 136 4.95 18.90 -11.08
CA GLU A 136 5.55 18.68 -12.39
C GLU A 136 7.08 18.90 -12.36
N ASN A 137 7.60 19.38 -11.23
CA ASN A 137 9.01 19.68 -11.04
C ASN A 137 9.68 18.71 -10.09
N LEU A 138 10.38 17.71 -10.65
CA LEU A 138 11.06 16.67 -9.88
C LEU A 138 12.17 17.24 -8.95
N SER A 139 12.72 18.43 -9.26
CA SER A 139 13.73 19.05 -8.38
C SER A 139 13.22 19.42 -6.99
N GLU A 140 11.91 19.54 -6.81
CA GLU A 140 11.29 19.79 -5.51
C GLU A 140 11.40 18.59 -4.55
N LEU A 141 11.46 17.37 -5.09
CA LEU A 141 11.72 16.16 -4.30
C LEU A 141 13.11 16.22 -3.64
N CYS A 142 14.12 16.76 -4.35
CA CYS A 142 15.51 16.79 -3.90
C CYS A 142 15.83 17.96 -2.97
N ARG A 143 14.99 18.99 -2.86
CA ARG A 143 15.26 20.21 -2.07
C ARG A 143 15.22 19.98 -0.55
N ASN A 144 14.57 18.97 -0.06
CA ASN A 144 14.42 18.67 1.37
C ASN A 144 15.65 17.94 1.98
N LYS A 145 16.86 18.19 1.46
CA LYS A 145 18.11 17.51 1.88
C LYS A 145 18.72 18.02 3.21
N GLN A 146 18.03 18.80 4.03
CA GLN A 146 18.55 19.17 5.36
C GLN A 146 18.09 18.14 6.40
N SER A 147 18.87 17.12 6.55
CA SER A 147 19.02 16.09 7.59
C SER A 147 18.99 14.65 7.04
N VAL A 148 20.06 14.26 6.36
CA VAL A 148 20.26 12.84 6.06
C VAL A 148 21.50 12.37 6.82
N VAL A 149 21.27 11.65 7.91
CA VAL A 149 22.27 10.82 8.57
C VAL A 149 22.20 9.42 7.96
N ASN A 150 23.31 8.99 7.36
CA ASN A 150 23.70 7.65 6.95
C ASN A 150 22.60 6.58 6.67
N ALA A 151 22.36 6.34 5.37
CA ALA A 151 21.41 5.36 4.83
C ALA A 151 21.80 3.86 4.99
N ASN A 152 22.76 3.51 5.84
CA ASN A 152 23.31 2.14 5.93
C ASN A 152 22.87 1.31 7.15
N ALA A 153 21.88 1.77 7.92
CA ALA A 153 21.33 0.98 9.02
C ALA A 153 19.81 1.17 9.07
N LEU A 154 19.04 0.19 8.65
CA LEU A 154 17.60 0.08 8.89
C LEU A 154 17.39 -0.25 10.38
N ASN A 155 17.47 0.75 11.24
CA ASN A 155 17.13 0.65 12.67
C ASN A 155 15.73 1.23 12.87
N GLU A 156 15.05 0.83 13.96
CA GLU A 156 13.68 1.27 14.33
C GLU A 156 13.50 2.80 14.34
N SER A 157 14.57 3.58 14.58
CA SER A 157 14.57 5.05 14.48
C SER A 157 14.32 5.56 13.04
N ASN A 158 14.72 4.82 12.02
CA ASN A 158 14.58 5.22 10.60
C ASN A 158 13.17 5.00 10.06
N LEU A 159 12.36 4.13 10.67
CA LEU A 159 10.95 3.96 10.33
C LEU A 159 10.13 5.21 10.67
N ASN A 160 10.44 5.85 11.80
CA ASN A 160 9.78 7.09 12.23
C ASN A 160 10.19 8.30 11.38
N GLU A 161 11.44 8.36 10.89
CA GLU A 161 11.91 9.43 10.02
C GLU A 161 11.36 9.32 8.58
N ALA A 162 11.29 8.11 8.02
CA ALA A 162 10.68 7.88 6.71
C ALA A 162 9.18 8.20 6.70
N SER A 163 8.50 8.00 7.83
CA SER A 163 7.08 8.36 7.98
C SER A 163 6.83 9.86 8.08
N ALA A 164 7.85 10.67 8.41
CA ALA A 164 7.72 12.11 8.59
C ALA A 164 7.72 12.91 7.27
N GLN A 165 8.26 12.34 6.18
CA GLN A 165 8.37 13.06 4.90
C GLN A 165 7.23 12.68 3.96
N PRO A 166 6.57 13.67 3.26
CA PRO A 166 5.48 13.38 2.34
C PRO A 166 5.96 12.52 1.18
N LEU A 167 5.05 11.69 0.64
CA LEU A 167 5.23 11.09 -0.66
C LEU A 167 5.18 12.17 -1.74
N PHE A 168 5.84 11.93 -2.85
CA PHE A 168 5.94 12.89 -3.95
C PHE A 168 5.43 12.26 -5.24
N TYR A 169 4.30 12.73 -5.77
CA TYR A 169 3.80 12.32 -7.07
C TYR A 169 4.33 13.24 -8.16
N TYR A 170 5.26 12.72 -8.96
CA TYR A 170 5.76 13.40 -10.17
C TYR A 170 4.75 13.26 -11.29
N ARG A 171 3.97 14.31 -11.53
CA ARG A 171 2.93 14.37 -12.55
C ARG A 171 3.42 15.14 -13.76
N THR A 172 3.72 14.47 -14.86
CA THR A 172 4.17 15.09 -16.11
C THR A 172 3.60 14.33 -17.31
N GLU A 173 3.47 15.05 -18.42
CA GLU A 173 3.13 14.49 -19.74
C GLU A 173 4.38 14.29 -20.62
N LEU A 174 5.57 14.73 -20.18
CA LEU A 174 6.83 14.64 -20.92
C LEU A 174 7.54 13.31 -20.64
N LEU A 175 7.02 12.23 -21.24
CA LEU A 175 7.41 10.86 -20.90
C LEU A 175 8.92 10.59 -21.01
N THR A 176 9.56 10.89 -22.16
CA THR A 176 10.98 10.59 -22.37
C THR A 176 11.88 11.32 -21.37
N SER A 177 11.67 12.64 -21.21
CA SER A 177 12.41 13.44 -20.25
C SER A 177 12.21 12.97 -18.81
N ALA A 178 10.99 12.52 -18.47
CA ALA A 178 10.68 12.00 -17.14
C ALA A 178 11.45 10.72 -16.83
N VAL A 179 11.53 9.78 -17.78
CA VAL A 179 12.30 8.54 -17.62
C VAL A 179 13.77 8.84 -17.34
N GLU A 180 14.39 9.73 -18.13
CA GLU A 180 15.79 10.13 -17.96
C GLU A 180 16.03 10.77 -16.57
N GLN A 181 15.15 11.68 -16.14
CA GLN A 181 15.26 12.33 -14.85
C GLN A 181 15.12 11.36 -13.67
N VAL A 182 14.16 10.44 -13.74
CA VAL A 182 13.92 9.43 -12.68
C VAL A 182 15.12 8.48 -12.57
N GLN A 183 15.76 8.10 -13.67
CA GLN A 183 16.95 7.25 -13.66
C GLN A 183 18.16 7.86 -12.95
N GLN A 184 18.19 9.17 -12.78
CA GLN A 184 19.28 9.88 -12.08
C GLN A 184 19.04 10.04 -10.57
N LEU A 185 17.88 9.64 -10.05
CA LEU A 185 17.56 9.74 -8.63
C LEU A 185 18.29 8.67 -7.81
N ASN A 186 18.62 9.02 -6.58
CA ASN A 186 19.12 8.07 -5.59
C ASN A 186 17.97 7.24 -4.98
N LEU A 187 18.30 6.14 -4.30
CA LEU A 187 17.32 5.22 -3.71
C LEU A 187 16.42 5.88 -2.66
N HIS A 188 16.93 6.86 -1.88
CA HIS A 188 16.12 7.58 -0.90
C HIS A 188 15.03 8.42 -1.59
N ASP A 189 15.35 9.15 -2.64
CA ASP A 189 14.39 9.95 -3.39
C ASP A 189 13.38 9.04 -4.11
N LEU A 190 13.84 7.92 -4.71
CA LEU A 190 12.97 6.91 -5.34
C LEU A 190 11.98 6.30 -4.36
N SER A 191 12.39 5.98 -3.12
CA SER A 191 11.52 5.37 -2.10
C SER A 191 10.36 6.25 -1.65
N ARG A 192 10.35 7.51 -2.04
CA ARG A 192 9.27 8.48 -1.78
C ARG A 192 8.51 8.89 -3.05
N LEU A 193 9.00 8.44 -4.22
CA LEU A 193 8.49 8.87 -5.51
C LEU A 193 7.32 8.01 -5.98
N ILE A 194 6.22 8.66 -6.34
CA ILE A 194 5.08 8.08 -7.07
C ILE A 194 5.19 8.55 -8.51
N ILE A 195 5.11 7.64 -9.47
CA ILE A 195 5.15 7.93 -10.91
C ILE A 195 4.01 7.22 -11.64
N ASN A 196 3.59 7.79 -12.78
CA ASN A 196 2.59 7.13 -13.62
C ASN A 196 3.14 5.84 -14.23
N VAL A 197 2.27 4.85 -14.47
CA VAL A 197 2.62 3.55 -15.05
C VAL A 197 3.33 3.67 -16.38
N ASP A 198 3.03 4.68 -17.19
CA ASP A 198 3.69 4.90 -18.49
C ASP A 198 5.19 5.23 -18.35
N ILE A 199 5.58 5.93 -17.28
CA ILE A 199 6.99 6.17 -16.92
C ILE A 199 7.58 4.90 -16.32
N TRP A 200 6.87 4.29 -15.37
CA TRP A 200 7.34 3.14 -14.62
C TRP A 200 7.73 1.96 -15.51
N THR A 201 6.91 1.64 -16.52
CA THR A 201 7.17 0.53 -17.47
C THR A 201 8.43 0.70 -18.30
N GLN A 202 8.96 1.93 -18.43
CA GLN A 202 10.18 2.22 -19.19
C GLN A 202 11.44 2.24 -18.31
N LEU A 203 11.29 2.09 -16.99
CA LEU A 203 12.44 2.02 -16.09
C LEU A 203 13.06 0.62 -16.07
N PRO A 204 14.37 0.50 -15.80
CA PRO A 204 14.99 -0.78 -15.43
C PRO A 204 14.32 -1.40 -14.20
N GLU A 205 14.27 -2.74 -14.13
CA GLU A 205 13.59 -3.48 -13.05
C GLU A 205 14.07 -3.07 -11.65
N SER A 206 15.36 -2.80 -11.47
CA SER A 206 15.91 -2.35 -10.19
C SER A 206 15.32 -1.02 -9.72
N LEU A 207 15.01 -0.10 -10.64
CA LEU A 207 14.37 1.19 -10.32
C LEU A 207 12.86 1.04 -10.19
N GLN A 208 12.25 0.13 -10.97
CA GLN A 208 10.83 -0.20 -10.84
C GLN A 208 10.48 -0.64 -9.42
N LYS A 209 11.34 -1.42 -8.78
CA LYS A 209 11.17 -1.90 -7.39
C LYS A 209 11.50 -0.85 -6.33
N ALA A 210 12.23 0.20 -6.70
CA ALA A 210 12.69 1.22 -5.77
C ALA A 210 11.70 2.38 -5.56
N VAL A 211 10.74 2.58 -6.48
CA VAL A 211 9.75 3.66 -6.37
C VAL A 211 8.74 3.40 -5.26
N ALA A 212 8.24 4.47 -4.64
CA ALA A 212 7.25 4.39 -3.58
C ALA A 212 5.95 3.76 -4.05
N ALA A 213 5.45 4.16 -5.22
CA ALA A 213 4.23 3.61 -5.81
C ALA A 213 4.12 3.92 -7.30
N VAL A 214 3.31 3.12 -7.99
CA VAL A 214 2.91 3.32 -9.38
C VAL A 214 1.50 3.88 -9.43
N HIS A 215 1.34 5.04 -10.05
CA HIS A 215 0.05 5.71 -10.21
C HIS A 215 -0.61 5.32 -11.53
N TYR A 216 -1.92 5.09 -11.47
CA TYR A 216 -2.76 4.83 -12.63
C TYR A 216 -3.82 5.93 -12.76
N LYS A 217 -3.91 6.57 -13.93
CA LYS A 217 -5.00 7.49 -14.28
C LYS A 217 -6.32 6.70 -14.32
N GLN A 218 -7.47 7.33 -14.09
CA GLN A 218 -8.78 6.65 -14.10
C GLN A 218 -8.99 5.79 -15.34
N GLN A 219 -8.67 6.31 -16.54
CA GLN A 219 -8.83 5.53 -17.76
C GLN A 219 -7.97 4.26 -17.73
N GLN A 220 -6.70 4.36 -17.27
CA GLN A 220 -5.82 3.20 -17.13
C GLN A 220 -6.39 2.17 -16.14
N VAL A 221 -7.03 2.63 -15.04
CA VAL A 221 -7.72 1.74 -14.08
C VAL A 221 -8.88 1.00 -14.74
N MET A 222 -9.67 1.70 -15.56
CA MET A 222 -10.83 1.11 -16.24
C MET A 222 -10.43 0.08 -17.29
N ASP A 223 -9.29 0.25 -17.94
CA ASP A 223 -8.79 -0.63 -19.01
C ASP A 223 -8.07 -1.89 -18.46
N LEU A 224 -7.62 -1.90 -17.20
CA LEU A 224 -6.95 -3.03 -16.58
C LEU A 224 -7.87 -4.24 -16.39
N GLN A 225 -7.25 -5.43 -16.42
CA GLN A 225 -7.87 -6.70 -16.02
C GLN A 225 -7.32 -7.19 -14.68
N ILE A 226 -8.08 -8.05 -14.00
CA ILE A 226 -7.64 -8.69 -12.75
C ILE A 226 -6.33 -9.46 -13.01
N GLY A 227 -5.36 -9.29 -12.11
CA GLY A 227 -4.05 -9.93 -12.19
C GLY A 227 -3.01 -9.17 -13.05
N GLN A 228 -3.33 -8.00 -13.58
CA GLN A 228 -2.39 -7.18 -14.36
C GLN A 228 -1.61 -6.16 -13.52
N LEU A 229 -1.95 -5.96 -12.25
CA LEU A 229 -1.12 -5.13 -11.37
C LEU A 229 0.23 -5.80 -11.09
N PRO A 230 1.32 -5.04 -11.10
CA PRO A 230 2.65 -5.59 -10.83
C PRO A 230 2.77 -6.04 -9.37
N LEU A 231 3.53 -7.12 -9.15
CA LEU A 231 3.87 -7.62 -7.82
C LEU A 231 5.05 -6.84 -7.21
N GLY A 232 5.08 -6.75 -5.90
CA GLY A 232 6.21 -6.19 -5.16
C GLY A 232 6.32 -4.67 -5.17
N VAL A 233 5.40 -3.95 -5.82
CA VAL A 233 5.32 -2.49 -5.80
C VAL A 233 3.91 -2.03 -5.48
N ARG A 234 3.78 -0.91 -4.74
CA ARG A 234 2.47 -0.32 -4.44
C ARG A 234 1.84 0.28 -5.68
N CYS A 235 0.53 0.08 -5.84
CA CYS A 235 -0.26 0.69 -6.91
C CYS A 235 -1.33 1.60 -6.34
N ILE A 236 -1.41 2.84 -6.84
CA ILE A 236 -2.41 3.83 -6.44
C ILE A 236 -3.23 4.27 -7.64
N ALA A 237 -4.57 4.20 -7.50
CA ALA A 237 -5.52 4.54 -8.55
C ALA A 237 -6.04 5.97 -8.39
N ALA A 238 -6.14 6.74 -9.50
CA ALA A 238 -6.94 7.96 -9.53
C ALA A 238 -8.40 7.60 -9.81
N CYS A 239 -9.31 8.06 -8.95
CA CYS A 239 -10.75 7.83 -9.04
C CYS A 239 -11.51 9.16 -8.94
N HIS A 240 -12.58 9.31 -9.75
CA HIS A 240 -13.41 10.51 -9.73
C HIS A 240 -14.87 10.21 -9.36
N ASP A 241 -15.23 8.93 -9.30
CA ASP A 241 -16.58 8.44 -9.05
C ASP A 241 -16.57 7.09 -8.33
N LEU A 242 -17.75 6.62 -7.96
CA LEU A 242 -17.91 5.35 -7.28
C LEU A 242 -17.54 4.15 -8.17
N VAL A 243 -17.75 4.26 -9.49
CA VAL A 243 -17.47 3.17 -10.44
C VAL A 243 -15.97 2.90 -10.51
N SER A 244 -15.18 3.95 -10.70
CA SER A 244 -13.71 3.84 -10.72
C SER A 244 -13.13 3.40 -9.37
N LEU A 245 -13.72 3.84 -8.25
CA LEU A 245 -13.36 3.39 -6.91
C LEU A 245 -13.60 1.89 -6.72
N GLN A 246 -14.78 1.41 -7.08
CA GLN A 246 -15.13 -0.02 -7.03
C GLN A 246 -14.25 -0.85 -7.97
N ARG A 247 -13.93 -0.29 -9.14
CA ARG A 247 -13.00 -0.94 -10.08
C ARG A 247 -11.62 -1.10 -9.49
N ALA A 248 -11.05 -0.03 -8.92
CA ALA A 248 -9.75 -0.08 -8.24
C ALA A 248 -9.73 -1.14 -7.12
N HIS A 249 -10.80 -1.19 -6.32
CA HIS A 249 -10.97 -2.21 -5.28
C HIS A 249 -10.98 -3.63 -5.88
N SER A 250 -11.78 -3.88 -6.94
CA SER A 250 -11.88 -5.19 -7.58
C SER A 250 -10.60 -5.66 -8.27
N LEU A 251 -9.71 -4.75 -8.63
CA LEU A 251 -8.40 -5.04 -9.24
C LEU A 251 -7.31 -5.31 -8.21
N GLY A 252 -7.51 -4.94 -6.94
CA GLY A 252 -6.53 -5.14 -5.88
C GLY A 252 -5.49 -4.02 -5.75
N PHE A 253 -5.86 -2.77 -6.04
CA PHE A 253 -4.99 -1.63 -5.78
C PHE A 253 -4.66 -1.50 -4.28
N ASP A 254 -3.52 -0.88 -3.95
CA ASP A 254 -3.07 -0.67 -2.56
C ASP A 254 -3.67 0.60 -1.93
N ALA A 255 -4.02 1.61 -2.75
CA ALA A 255 -4.64 2.86 -2.33
C ALA A 255 -5.36 3.55 -3.49
N VAL A 256 -6.16 4.58 -3.19
CA VAL A 256 -6.82 5.41 -4.19
C VAL A 256 -6.68 6.90 -3.87
N ILE A 257 -6.62 7.73 -4.91
CA ILE A 257 -6.77 9.19 -4.84
C ILE A 257 -8.15 9.52 -5.37
N LEU A 258 -9.03 10.03 -4.53
CA LEU A 258 -10.40 10.40 -4.88
C LEU A 258 -10.50 11.93 -5.03
N SER A 259 -10.91 12.39 -6.21
CA SER A 259 -10.86 13.81 -6.59
C SER A 259 -11.91 14.22 -7.63
N PRO A 260 -12.22 15.52 -7.78
CA PRO A 260 -11.85 16.59 -6.87
C PRO A 260 -12.82 16.70 -5.69
N VAL A 261 -12.30 16.94 -4.47
CA VAL A 261 -13.16 17.12 -3.29
C VAL A 261 -13.76 18.51 -3.26
N LEU A 262 -12.93 19.55 -3.40
CA LEU A 262 -13.33 20.95 -3.45
C LEU A 262 -13.00 21.56 -4.80
N PRO A 263 -13.59 22.73 -5.17
CA PRO A 263 -13.24 23.44 -6.39
C PRO A 263 -11.74 23.70 -6.51
N THR A 264 -11.18 23.55 -7.70
CA THR A 264 -9.75 23.75 -7.95
C THR A 264 -9.54 24.85 -8.98
N ALA A 265 -8.45 25.62 -8.82
CA ALA A 265 -8.08 26.65 -9.80
C ALA A 265 -7.69 26.06 -11.17
N THR A 266 -7.20 24.82 -11.20
CA THR A 266 -6.78 24.12 -12.43
C THR A 266 -7.96 23.60 -13.24
N HIS A 267 -9.12 23.33 -12.62
CA HIS A 267 -10.34 22.84 -13.27
C HIS A 267 -11.56 23.46 -12.59
N PRO A 268 -11.81 24.77 -12.78
CA PRO A 268 -12.87 25.49 -12.05
C PRO A 268 -14.29 24.99 -12.40
N ASP A 269 -14.49 24.47 -13.60
CA ASP A 269 -15.77 23.97 -14.09
C ASP A 269 -16.00 22.47 -13.79
N ALA A 270 -15.01 21.78 -13.21
CA ALA A 270 -15.16 20.37 -12.87
C ALA A 270 -16.13 20.19 -11.69
N HIS A 271 -17.08 19.26 -11.84
CA HIS A 271 -17.94 18.87 -10.72
C HIS A 271 -17.09 18.33 -9.57
N ASN A 272 -17.19 18.97 -8.41
CA ASN A 272 -16.54 18.50 -7.20
C ASN A 272 -17.48 17.67 -6.34
N LEU A 273 -16.92 16.73 -5.58
CA LEU A 273 -17.69 15.80 -4.74
C LEU A 273 -18.29 16.50 -3.51
N GLY A 274 -17.60 17.50 -2.98
CA GLY A 274 -17.86 17.98 -1.63
C GLY A 274 -17.55 16.89 -0.58
N TRP A 275 -17.49 17.30 0.68
CA TRP A 275 -17.11 16.41 1.76
C TRP A 275 -18.13 15.29 2.04
N GLU A 276 -19.42 15.54 1.88
CA GLU A 276 -20.45 14.54 2.15
C GLU A 276 -20.43 13.39 1.12
N GLN A 277 -20.29 13.69 -0.15
CA GLN A 277 -20.18 12.65 -1.17
C GLN A 277 -18.84 11.92 -1.08
N PHE A 278 -17.75 12.65 -0.81
CA PHE A 278 -16.45 12.05 -0.51
C PHE A 278 -16.56 11.02 0.62
N LYS A 279 -17.20 11.39 1.73
CA LYS A 279 -17.42 10.50 2.89
C LYS A 279 -18.20 9.24 2.52
N GLN A 280 -19.23 9.37 1.69
CA GLN A 280 -20.01 8.20 1.22
C GLN A 280 -19.14 7.24 0.43
N TYR A 281 -18.31 7.77 -0.48
CA TYR A 281 -17.42 6.95 -1.30
C TYR A 281 -16.26 6.35 -0.48
N ALA A 282 -15.62 7.13 0.38
CA ALA A 282 -14.54 6.66 1.24
C ALA A 282 -14.98 5.51 2.17
N LYS A 283 -16.22 5.59 2.72
CA LYS A 283 -16.79 4.52 3.54
C LYS A 283 -17.06 3.21 2.81
N SER A 284 -17.23 3.26 1.48
CA SER A 284 -17.43 2.06 0.67
C SER A 284 -16.11 1.39 0.24
N SER A 285 -14.96 1.93 0.66
CA SER A 285 -13.64 1.43 0.33
C SER A 285 -12.93 0.85 1.55
N ASP A 286 -12.29 -0.29 1.38
CA ASP A 286 -11.36 -0.88 2.36
C ASP A 286 -9.90 -0.47 2.11
N LEU A 287 -9.65 0.22 0.99
CA LEU A 287 -8.35 0.78 0.65
C LEU A 287 -8.14 2.14 1.34
N PRO A 288 -6.90 2.56 1.61
CA PRO A 288 -6.58 3.94 1.96
C PRO A 288 -7.05 4.89 0.87
N VAL A 289 -7.92 5.86 1.23
CA VAL A 289 -8.45 6.88 0.32
C VAL A 289 -7.77 8.21 0.61
N PHE A 290 -7.07 8.76 -0.39
CA PHE A 290 -6.49 10.09 -0.33
C PHE A 290 -7.44 11.11 -0.95
N ALA A 291 -7.75 12.16 -0.20
CA ALA A 291 -8.55 13.28 -0.72
C ALA A 291 -7.66 14.23 -1.54
N LEU A 292 -8.11 14.60 -2.75
CA LEU A 292 -7.40 15.56 -3.61
C LEU A 292 -8.39 16.59 -4.17
N GLY A 293 -7.94 17.82 -4.31
CA GLY A 293 -8.66 18.93 -4.95
C GLY A 293 -9.05 20.02 -3.98
N GLY A 294 -8.47 21.21 -4.17
CA GLY A 294 -8.72 22.40 -3.36
C GLY A 294 -8.24 22.33 -1.91
N LEU A 295 -7.32 21.40 -1.59
CA LEU A 295 -6.85 21.14 -0.23
C LEU A 295 -5.44 21.67 0.00
N SER A 296 -5.13 21.96 1.26
CA SER A 296 -3.81 22.30 1.81
C SER A 296 -3.37 21.26 2.86
N PRO A 297 -2.08 21.20 3.26
CA PRO A 297 -1.61 20.29 4.30
C PRO A 297 -2.36 20.40 5.63
N THR A 298 -2.89 21.58 5.95
CA THR A 298 -3.66 21.83 7.19
C THR A 298 -5.04 21.19 7.20
N ASP A 299 -5.53 20.75 6.02
CA ASP A 299 -6.86 20.14 5.89
C ASP A 299 -6.88 18.63 6.22
N LEU A 300 -5.73 18.04 6.62
CA LEU A 300 -5.64 16.62 6.95
C LEU A 300 -6.69 16.20 7.99
N SER A 301 -6.82 16.94 9.08
CA SER A 301 -7.76 16.60 10.17
C SER A 301 -9.22 16.59 9.71
N ILE A 302 -9.60 17.56 8.86
CA ILE A 302 -10.95 17.59 8.30
C ILE A 302 -11.15 16.44 7.30
N ALA A 303 -10.17 16.17 6.46
CA ALA A 303 -10.23 15.06 5.51
C ALA A 303 -10.41 13.71 6.23
N GLN A 304 -9.66 13.48 7.31
CA GLN A 304 -9.78 12.28 8.14
C GLN A 304 -11.13 12.16 8.84
N HIS A 305 -11.73 13.28 9.28
CA HIS A 305 -13.09 13.28 9.81
C HIS A 305 -14.11 12.79 8.78
N TYR A 306 -13.88 13.07 7.50
CA TYR A 306 -14.70 12.59 6.39
C TYR A 306 -14.25 11.23 5.82
N GLY A 307 -13.34 10.52 6.48
CA GLY A 307 -12.95 9.16 6.15
C GLY A 307 -11.76 9.02 5.20
N ALA A 308 -11.05 10.12 4.91
CA ALA A 308 -9.79 10.02 4.20
C ALA A 308 -8.72 9.36 5.09
N TYR A 309 -7.84 8.57 4.47
CA TYR A 309 -6.59 8.15 5.09
C TYR A 309 -5.57 9.31 5.10
N GLY A 310 -5.51 10.04 4.03
CA GLY A 310 -4.59 11.15 3.84
C GLY A 310 -5.08 12.14 2.80
N ILE A 311 -4.23 13.09 2.46
CA ILE A 311 -4.51 14.15 1.49
C ILE A 311 -3.41 14.23 0.43
N ALA A 312 -3.79 14.67 -0.76
CA ALA A 312 -2.88 14.98 -1.86
C ALA A 312 -3.11 16.41 -2.34
N GLY A 313 -2.04 17.08 -2.79
CA GLY A 313 -2.16 18.45 -3.27
C GLY A 313 -1.00 18.93 -4.11
N ILE A 314 -1.26 20.00 -4.88
CA ILE A 314 -0.29 20.65 -5.79
C ILE A 314 0.25 21.93 -5.14
N SER A 315 -0.65 22.88 -4.89
CA SER A 315 -0.33 24.19 -4.31
C SER A 315 -0.29 24.09 -2.78
N GLN A 316 0.66 24.73 -2.13
CA GLN A 316 0.81 24.75 -0.67
C GLN A 316 1.31 23.45 0.00
N PHE A 317 1.64 22.40 -0.75
CA PHE A 317 2.22 21.15 -0.26
C PHE A 317 3.75 21.16 -0.27
#